data_00eea5a66e3d655026ab1520ac5f90fd
#
_entry.id   00eea5a66e3d655026ab1520ac5f90fd
#
_cell.length_a   1.000
_cell.length_b   1.000
_cell.length_c   1.000
_cell.angle_alpha   90.00
_cell.angle_beta   90.00
_cell.angle_gamma   90.00
#
_symmetry.space_group_name_H-M   'P 1'
#
loop_
_entity.id
_entity.type
_entity.pdbx_description
1 polymer ?
#
loop_
_entity_poly.entity_id
_entity_poly.type
_entity_poly.pdbx_seq_one_letter_code
_entity_poly.pdbx_strand_id
1 'polypeptide(L)'
;MKRIILTSWIALAGMLGAQDMPLSQVLIPGEDWRLASFRHEFTDAPTADAKGNFYFSDLRSEQGLYQIIPQGKVMLYLKGMTGISGMKFGPDGKIYACRARTRELVSIDPVANKLTVLAKDVRPNDLVVTHKGYLYFTETPKKQVTFYNTKTGKMKPADVGITAPNGICLSPDQGTLVVSDFRGKHCWAFRIEPDGTLAHKQPYMTMRRKPKPSQERTILPEFQSSCRGDGMITDVYGRYYVATELGVQFFDPTGRISGVIPGPPGIKGITSVAFGGLNMEYLYITCFDKIYRMKTRTRGIVYQNGPQAYPPKKK
;
A
#
# COMPACT_ATOMS: atom_id res chain seq x y z
N MET A 1 -30.28 57.54 -35.92
CA MET A 1 -29.99 56.08 -36.09
C MET A 1 -28.87 55.74 -35.19
N LYS A 2 -29.15 55.08 -34.00
CA LYS A 2 -28.18 54.62 -33.05
C LYS A 2 -27.87 53.10 -33.33
N ARG A 3 -26.67 52.80 -33.73
CA ARG A 3 -26.23 51.39 -33.92
C ARG A 3 -25.94 50.77 -32.53
N ILE A 4 -26.70 49.76 -32.18
CA ILE A 4 -26.43 48.88 -31.02
C ILE A 4 -25.39 47.84 -31.46
N ILE A 5 -24.21 47.89 -30.88
CA ILE A 5 -23.18 46.87 -31.05
C ILE A 5 -23.48 45.77 -30.02
N LEU A 6 -23.94 44.63 -30.49
CA LEU A 6 -24.13 43.42 -29.66
C LEU A 6 -22.78 42.72 -29.56
N THR A 7 -22.13 42.87 -28.41
CA THR A 7 -20.91 42.09 -28.06
C THR A 7 -21.35 40.72 -27.56
N SER A 8 -21.23 39.72 -28.41
CA SER A 8 -21.41 38.31 -28.01
C SER A 8 -20.24 37.85 -27.13
N TRP A 9 -20.54 37.61 -25.87
CA TRP A 9 -19.65 36.90 -24.96
C TRP A 9 -19.70 35.42 -25.31
N ILE A 10 -18.67 34.88 -25.97
CA ILE A 10 -18.47 33.46 -26.10
C ILE A 10 -17.93 33.02 -24.74
N ALA A 11 -18.79 32.45 -23.91
CA ALA A 11 -18.38 31.73 -22.71
C ALA A 11 -17.61 30.49 -23.16
N LEU A 12 -16.31 30.53 -23.01
CA LEU A 12 -15.44 29.35 -23.14
C LEU A 12 -15.78 28.44 -21.94
N ALA A 13 -16.80 27.59 -22.12
CA ALA A 13 -17.04 26.47 -21.20
C ALA A 13 -15.83 25.54 -21.29
N GLY A 14 -14.87 25.73 -20.40
CA GLY A 14 -13.83 24.76 -20.18
C GLY A 14 -14.52 23.43 -19.93
N MET A 15 -14.30 22.46 -20.79
CA MET A 15 -14.68 21.08 -20.55
C MET A 15 -13.92 20.67 -19.27
N LEU A 16 -14.60 20.75 -18.13
CA LEU A 16 -14.26 19.99 -16.94
C LEU A 16 -14.47 18.54 -17.34
N GLY A 17 -13.48 17.96 -18.00
CA GLY A 17 -13.42 16.52 -18.18
C GLY A 17 -13.61 15.90 -16.82
N ALA A 18 -14.62 15.05 -16.66
CA ALA A 18 -14.73 14.21 -15.48
C ALA A 18 -13.34 13.64 -15.22
N GLN A 19 -12.83 13.79 -13.99
CA GLN A 19 -11.48 13.36 -13.63
C GLN A 19 -11.47 11.84 -13.52
N ASP A 20 -11.73 11.14 -14.64
CA ASP A 20 -11.42 9.71 -14.72
C ASP A 20 -9.90 9.60 -14.74
N MET A 21 -9.37 8.81 -13.82
CA MET A 21 -7.96 8.46 -13.77
C MET A 21 -7.77 7.05 -14.37
N PRO A 22 -7.82 6.90 -15.70
CA PRO A 22 -7.80 5.59 -16.34
C PRO A 22 -6.43 4.93 -16.18
N LEU A 23 -6.39 3.60 -16.36
CA LEU A 23 -5.14 2.81 -16.32
C LEU A 23 -4.08 3.33 -17.29
N SER A 24 -4.47 3.95 -18.40
CA SER A 24 -3.54 4.57 -19.37
C SER A 24 -2.68 5.71 -18.77
N GLN A 25 -3.09 6.30 -17.67
CA GLN A 25 -2.26 7.26 -16.93
C GLN A 25 -1.20 6.58 -16.04
N VAL A 26 -1.31 5.27 -15.84
CA VAL A 26 -0.40 4.48 -15.01
C VAL A 26 0.43 3.54 -15.86
N LEU A 27 -0.21 2.82 -16.78
CA LEU A 27 0.44 1.80 -17.60
C LEU A 27 1.12 2.42 -18.82
N ILE A 28 2.31 1.93 -19.15
CA ILE A 28 3.03 2.22 -20.38
C ILE A 28 2.66 1.15 -21.40
N PRO A 29 2.15 1.50 -22.59
CA PRO A 29 1.85 0.51 -23.63
C PRO A 29 3.07 -0.34 -23.97
N GLY A 30 2.89 -1.67 -23.98
CA GLY A 30 3.96 -2.64 -24.25
C GLY A 30 4.85 -2.97 -23.05
N GLU A 31 4.71 -2.29 -21.90
CA GLU A 31 5.35 -2.73 -20.66
C GLU A 31 4.50 -3.83 -19.99
N ASP A 32 5.18 -4.85 -19.47
CA ASP A 32 4.59 -5.97 -18.75
C ASP A 32 5.40 -6.31 -17.51
N TRP A 33 4.87 -7.22 -16.70
CA TRP A 33 5.55 -7.71 -15.51
C TRP A 33 6.86 -8.42 -15.87
N ARG A 34 7.95 -8.00 -15.27
CA ARG A 34 9.27 -8.63 -15.37
C ARG A 34 9.65 -9.26 -14.04
N LEU A 35 10.12 -10.50 -14.08
CA LEU A 35 10.63 -11.20 -12.90
C LEU A 35 11.84 -10.43 -12.33
N ALA A 36 11.74 -10.05 -11.05
CA ALA A 36 12.77 -9.30 -10.35
C ALA A 36 13.54 -10.16 -9.34
N SER A 37 12.88 -11.14 -8.73
CA SER A 37 13.50 -12.12 -7.83
C SER A 37 12.67 -13.40 -7.77
N PHE A 38 13.32 -14.53 -7.44
CA PHE A 38 12.68 -15.85 -7.38
C PHE A 38 13.44 -16.77 -6.40
N ARG A 39 12.88 -17.98 -6.17
CA ARG A 39 13.39 -18.97 -5.22
C ARG A 39 13.27 -18.53 -3.76
N HIS A 40 12.16 -17.91 -3.43
CA HIS A 40 11.74 -17.58 -2.08
C HIS A 40 10.66 -18.57 -1.61
N GLU A 41 10.41 -18.59 -0.31
CA GLU A 41 9.33 -19.41 0.26
C GLU A 41 8.01 -18.64 0.32
N PHE A 42 8.06 -17.39 0.83
CA PHE A 42 6.90 -16.53 0.95
C PHE A 42 7.30 -15.04 1.02
N THR A 43 7.31 -14.36 -0.12
CA THR A 43 7.68 -12.95 -0.19
C THR A 43 6.55 -12.05 0.30
N ASP A 44 6.90 -11.05 1.12
CA ASP A 44 5.97 -10.07 1.69
C ASP A 44 6.68 -8.79 2.13
N ALA A 45 5.95 -7.90 2.83
CA ALA A 45 6.47 -6.69 3.45
C ALA A 45 7.25 -5.75 2.50
N PRO A 46 6.76 -5.44 1.29
CA PRO A 46 7.51 -4.61 0.37
C PRO A 46 7.56 -3.15 0.85
N THR A 47 8.75 -2.56 0.72
CA THR A 47 8.97 -1.12 0.95
C THR A 47 10.13 -0.62 0.09
N ALA A 48 10.32 0.70 0.01
CA ALA A 48 11.46 1.28 -0.68
C ALA A 48 12.02 2.47 0.10
N ASP A 49 13.33 2.72 -0.08
CA ASP A 49 13.98 3.91 0.43
C ASP A 49 13.93 5.09 -0.58
N ALA A 50 14.40 6.25 -0.15
CA ALA A 50 14.44 7.45 -0.98
C ALA A 50 15.36 7.35 -2.21
N LYS A 51 16.26 6.36 -2.24
CA LYS A 51 17.15 6.08 -3.37
C LYS A 51 16.52 5.13 -4.40
N GLY A 52 15.30 4.63 -4.11
CA GLY A 52 14.59 3.68 -4.94
C GLY A 52 15.03 2.23 -4.77
N ASN A 53 15.86 1.92 -3.78
CA ASN A 53 16.10 0.54 -3.43
C ASN A 53 14.81 -0.07 -2.90
N PHE A 54 14.44 -1.23 -3.43
CA PHE A 54 13.27 -1.98 -3.02
C PHE A 54 13.67 -3.07 -2.02
N TYR A 55 12.91 -3.19 -0.94
CA TYR A 55 13.15 -4.16 0.12
C TYR A 55 11.94 -5.07 0.29
N PHE A 56 12.20 -6.32 0.64
CA PHE A 56 11.16 -7.29 0.95
C PHE A 56 11.66 -8.33 1.96
N SER A 57 10.73 -9.00 2.61
CA SER A 57 11.03 -10.16 3.43
C SER A 57 10.69 -11.46 2.70
N ASP A 58 11.40 -12.53 3.02
CA ASP A 58 10.93 -13.89 2.82
C ASP A 58 10.44 -14.41 4.18
N LEU A 59 9.13 -14.28 4.41
CA LEU A 59 8.49 -14.45 5.71
C LEU A 59 8.77 -15.81 6.38
N ARG A 60 8.97 -16.84 5.56
CA ARG A 60 9.20 -18.22 6.02
C ARG A 60 10.67 -18.59 6.08
N SER A 61 11.53 -17.90 5.36
CA SER A 61 12.97 -18.10 5.35
C SER A 61 13.62 -17.64 6.66
N GLU A 62 14.68 -18.32 7.06
CA GLU A 62 15.52 -17.93 8.20
C GLU A 62 16.65 -16.96 7.81
N GLN A 63 16.69 -16.49 6.57
CA GLN A 63 17.81 -15.67 6.11
C GLN A 63 17.70 -14.22 6.55
N GLY A 64 16.56 -13.54 6.26
CA GLY A 64 16.37 -12.14 6.66
C GLY A 64 15.70 -11.28 5.60
N LEU A 65 16.08 -10.00 5.55
CA LEU A 65 15.57 -9.04 4.59
C LEU A 65 16.42 -8.98 3.32
N TYR A 66 15.76 -8.85 2.19
CA TYR A 66 16.39 -8.72 0.88
C TYR A 66 16.24 -7.31 0.33
N GLN A 67 17.17 -6.94 -0.53
CA GLN A 67 17.17 -5.67 -1.27
C GLN A 67 17.30 -5.93 -2.77
N ILE A 68 16.56 -5.16 -3.56
CA ILE A 68 16.74 -5.03 -5.02
C ILE A 68 17.14 -3.59 -5.28
N ILE A 69 18.37 -3.35 -5.73
CA ILE A 69 18.80 -2.01 -6.13
C ILE A 69 18.13 -1.59 -7.45
N PRO A 70 18.07 -0.28 -7.80
CA PRO A 70 17.40 0.18 -9.01
C PRO A 70 17.88 -0.52 -10.29
N GLN A 71 19.17 -0.93 -10.36
CA GLN A 71 19.77 -1.67 -11.49
C GLN A 71 19.29 -3.14 -11.56
N GLY A 72 18.55 -3.62 -10.56
CA GLY A 72 17.93 -4.95 -10.56
C GLY A 72 18.75 -6.05 -9.84
N LYS A 73 19.92 -5.74 -9.28
CA LYS A 73 20.67 -6.72 -8.48
C LYS A 73 19.95 -7.00 -7.16
N VAL A 74 19.76 -8.29 -6.86
CA VAL A 74 19.16 -8.78 -5.62
C VAL A 74 20.26 -9.18 -4.65
N MET A 75 20.09 -8.82 -3.37
CA MET A 75 21.05 -9.23 -2.31
C MET A 75 20.34 -9.42 -0.98
N LEU A 76 20.88 -10.26 -0.12
CA LEU A 76 20.51 -10.32 1.30
C LEU A 76 21.00 -9.03 1.95
N TYR A 77 20.07 -8.26 2.52
CA TYR A 77 20.34 -6.92 3.07
C TYR A 77 20.65 -6.97 4.56
N LEU A 78 19.75 -7.57 5.34
CA LEU A 78 19.94 -7.74 6.79
C LEU A 78 19.70 -9.19 7.17
N LYS A 79 20.78 -9.89 7.55
CA LYS A 79 20.74 -11.29 7.97
C LYS A 79 20.05 -11.43 9.34
N GLY A 80 19.25 -12.49 9.51
CA GLY A 80 18.60 -12.82 10.77
C GLY A 80 17.36 -11.98 11.11
N MET A 81 16.99 -11.00 10.28
CA MET A 81 15.77 -10.23 10.43
C MET A 81 14.58 -10.96 9.79
N THR A 82 14.07 -11.97 10.48
CA THR A 82 13.13 -12.96 9.95
C THR A 82 11.71 -12.78 10.49
N GLY A 83 10.73 -13.43 9.83
CA GLY A 83 9.33 -13.44 10.28
C GLY A 83 8.59 -12.11 10.11
N ILE A 84 9.06 -11.26 9.18
CA ILE A 84 8.51 -9.91 8.95
C ILE A 84 7.41 -9.97 7.91
N SER A 85 6.17 -9.64 8.31
CA SER A 85 4.97 -9.62 7.45
C SER A 85 4.62 -8.23 6.91
N GLY A 86 5.12 -7.17 7.52
CA GLY A 86 4.95 -5.79 7.09
C GLY A 86 6.12 -4.93 7.55
N MET A 87 6.58 -3.99 6.73
CA MET A 87 7.62 -3.04 7.12
C MET A 87 7.54 -1.73 6.35
N LYS A 88 7.96 -0.64 6.99
CA LYS A 88 8.11 0.67 6.36
C LYS A 88 9.31 1.40 6.97
N PHE A 89 9.98 2.21 6.14
CA PHE A 89 10.96 3.17 6.64
C PHE A 89 10.26 4.29 7.39
N GLY A 90 10.76 4.62 8.57
CA GLY A 90 10.34 5.80 9.31
C GLY A 90 11.11 7.07 8.92
N PRO A 91 10.66 8.24 9.42
CA PRO A 91 11.32 9.52 9.15
C PRO A 91 12.72 9.62 9.77
N ASP A 92 13.04 8.74 10.71
CA ASP A 92 14.34 8.62 11.36
C ASP A 92 15.31 7.66 10.64
N GLY A 93 14.92 7.15 9.46
CA GLY A 93 15.72 6.22 8.67
C GLY A 93 15.71 4.78 9.15
N LYS A 94 15.06 4.47 10.28
CA LYS A 94 14.88 3.10 10.74
C LYS A 94 13.78 2.39 9.97
N ILE A 95 13.87 1.07 9.93
CA ILE A 95 12.80 0.21 9.45
C ILE A 95 11.93 -0.19 10.64
N TYR A 96 10.65 0.17 10.59
CA TYR A 96 9.64 -0.33 11.52
C TYR A 96 9.00 -1.57 10.91
N ALA A 97 8.84 -2.65 11.70
CA ALA A 97 8.41 -3.93 11.17
C ALA A 97 7.47 -4.71 12.10
N CYS A 98 6.53 -5.40 11.46
CA CYS A 98 5.66 -6.38 12.04
C CYS A 98 6.36 -7.75 12.02
N ARG A 99 6.85 -8.24 13.14
CA ARG A 99 7.36 -9.62 13.28
C ARG A 99 6.22 -10.55 13.70
N ALA A 100 5.41 -10.94 12.70
CA ALA A 100 4.23 -11.75 12.96
C ALA A 100 4.55 -13.10 13.66
N ARG A 101 5.67 -13.71 13.32
CA ARG A 101 6.10 -15.00 13.84
C ARG A 101 6.43 -14.96 15.35
N THR A 102 7.11 -13.89 15.80
CA THR A 102 7.47 -13.69 17.21
C THR A 102 6.45 -12.86 17.98
N ARG A 103 5.40 -12.35 17.30
CA ARG A 103 4.36 -11.52 17.89
C ARG A 103 4.91 -10.22 18.47
N GLU A 104 5.78 -9.56 17.70
CA GLU A 104 6.45 -8.33 18.10
C GLU A 104 6.27 -7.20 17.07
N LEU A 105 6.17 -5.99 17.57
CA LEU A 105 6.44 -4.78 16.81
C LEU A 105 7.88 -4.37 17.08
N VAL A 106 8.66 -4.12 16.03
CA VAL A 106 10.09 -3.81 16.17
C VAL A 106 10.49 -2.59 15.35
N SER A 107 11.62 -1.98 15.72
CA SER A 107 12.40 -1.09 14.86
C SER A 107 13.76 -1.71 14.59
N ILE A 108 14.27 -1.52 13.38
CA ILE A 108 15.58 -2.01 12.94
C ILE A 108 16.37 -0.79 12.48
N ASP A 109 17.52 -0.55 13.09
CA ASP A 109 18.52 0.38 12.60
C ASP A 109 19.36 -0.35 11.53
N PRO A 110 19.22 0.00 10.25
CA PRO A 110 19.92 -0.73 9.19
C PRO A 110 21.41 -0.41 9.14
N VAL A 111 21.84 0.69 9.72
CA VAL A 111 23.26 1.09 9.77
C VAL A 111 23.97 0.33 10.88
N ALA A 112 23.38 0.31 12.06
CA ALA A 112 23.91 -0.40 13.23
C ALA A 112 23.62 -1.91 13.21
N ASN A 113 22.80 -2.38 12.24
CA ASN A 113 22.24 -3.75 12.20
C ASN A 113 21.63 -4.19 13.55
N LYS A 114 20.88 -3.25 14.17
CA LYS A 114 20.33 -3.45 15.52
C LYS A 114 18.81 -3.49 15.47
N LEU A 115 18.24 -4.59 15.99
CA LEU A 115 16.82 -4.73 16.22
C LEU A 115 16.48 -4.28 17.65
N THR A 116 15.41 -3.49 17.77
CA THR A 116 14.83 -3.07 19.05
C THR A 116 13.37 -3.49 19.09
N VAL A 117 12.96 -4.21 20.11
CA VAL A 117 11.56 -4.59 20.33
C VAL A 117 10.82 -3.40 20.93
N LEU A 118 9.75 -2.97 20.26
CA LEU A 118 8.89 -1.85 20.64
C LEU A 118 7.67 -2.31 21.44
N ALA A 119 7.07 -3.44 21.04
CA ALA A 119 5.97 -4.07 21.75
C ALA A 119 6.03 -5.59 21.57
N LYS A 120 5.59 -6.32 22.62
CA LYS A 120 5.46 -7.77 22.65
C LYS A 120 3.99 -8.17 22.77
N ASP A 121 3.71 -9.45 22.49
CA ASP A 121 2.37 -10.04 22.57
C ASP A 121 1.31 -9.36 21.71
N VAL A 122 1.74 -8.67 20.66
CA VAL A 122 0.90 -8.16 19.60
C VAL A 122 0.74 -9.20 18.49
N ARG A 123 -0.24 -9.03 17.60
CA ARG A 123 -0.42 -9.91 16.43
C ARG A 123 -0.36 -9.11 15.14
N PRO A 124 0.79 -8.44 14.91
CA PRO A 124 0.89 -7.47 13.84
C PRO A 124 0.93 -8.16 12.47
N ASN A 125 0.33 -7.51 11.46
CA ASN A 125 0.34 -7.98 10.07
C ASN A 125 1.08 -6.97 9.18
N ASP A 126 0.53 -5.77 8.96
CA ASP A 126 1.16 -4.71 8.17
C ASP A 126 1.11 -3.38 8.94
N LEU A 127 1.94 -2.41 8.55
CA LEU A 127 2.06 -1.13 9.25
C LEU A 127 2.35 0.05 8.33
N VAL A 128 2.08 1.25 8.85
CA VAL A 128 2.57 2.52 8.31
C VAL A 128 3.15 3.39 9.43
N VAL A 129 4.06 4.28 9.06
CA VAL A 129 4.65 5.26 9.97
C VAL A 129 4.47 6.65 9.37
N THR A 130 3.85 7.57 10.11
CA THR A 130 3.71 8.96 9.70
C THR A 130 4.99 9.76 9.97
N HIS A 131 5.14 10.90 9.34
CA HIS A 131 6.24 11.84 9.59
C HIS A 131 6.30 12.32 11.06
N LYS A 132 5.16 12.34 11.75
CA LYS A 132 5.10 12.70 13.18
C LYS A 132 5.61 11.58 14.10
N GLY A 133 5.88 10.38 13.58
CA GLY A 133 6.23 9.20 14.35
C GLY A 133 5.00 8.47 14.94
N TYR A 134 3.82 8.68 14.36
CA TYR A 134 2.64 7.87 14.65
C TYR A 134 2.69 6.63 13.77
N LEU A 135 2.66 5.47 14.40
CA LEU A 135 2.65 4.18 13.74
C LEU A 135 1.28 3.54 13.93
N TYR A 136 0.71 3.04 12.85
CA TYR A 136 -0.51 2.25 12.87
C TYR A 136 -0.18 0.88 12.29
N PHE A 137 -0.65 -0.17 12.94
CA PHE A 137 -0.50 -1.53 12.44
C PHE A 137 -1.79 -2.32 12.57
N THR A 138 -1.99 -3.23 11.64
CA THR A 138 -3.15 -4.11 11.62
C THR A 138 -2.89 -5.36 12.44
N GLU A 139 -3.90 -5.78 13.21
CA GLU A 139 -3.92 -7.04 13.96
C GLU A 139 -5.11 -7.88 13.49
N THR A 140 -4.91 -8.62 12.38
CA THR A 140 -5.97 -9.39 11.71
C THR A 140 -6.76 -10.30 12.64
N PRO A 141 -6.13 -11.11 13.53
CA PRO A 141 -6.87 -11.98 14.44
C PRO A 141 -7.69 -11.23 15.50
N LYS A 142 -7.28 -10.01 15.85
CA LYS A 142 -7.99 -9.15 16.80
C LYS A 142 -9.04 -8.27 16.14
N LYS A 143 -9.13 -8.27 14.80
CA LYS A 143 -9.99 -7.35 14.02
C LYS A 143 -9.76 -5.89 14.39
N GLN A 144 -8.51 -5.50 14.57
CA GLN A 144 -8.09 -4.24 15.19
C GLN A 144 -7.02 -3.53 14.35
N VAL A 145 -7.07 -2.21 14.35
CA VAL A 145 -5.95 -1.32 14.01
C VAL A 145 -5.40 -0.77 15.31
N THR A 146 -4.10 -0.91 15.54
CA THR A 146 -3.44 -0.46 16.76
C THR A 146 -2.54 0.74 16.46
N PHE A 147 -2.63 1.75 17.30
CA PHE A 147 -1.77 2.94 17.31
C PHE A 147 -0.57 2.71 18.22
N TYR A 148 0.60 3.15 17.76
CA TYR A 148 1.82 3.21 18.56
C TYR A 148 2.54 4.55 18.30
N ASN A 149 2.90 5.26 19.36
CA ASN A 149 3.68 6.50 19.26
C ASN A 149 5.16 6.17 19.43
N THR A 150 5.97 6.32 18.37
CA THR A 150 7.40 5.95 18.38
C THR A 150 8.25 6.80 19.32
N LYS A 151 7.77 8.00 19.70
CA LYS A 151 8.50 8.91 20.59
C LYS A 151 8.23 8.63 22.07
N THR A 152 7.01 8.19 22.40
CA THR A 152 6.60 8.01 23.80
C THR A 152 6.43 6.56 24.21
N GLY A 153 6.42 5.62 23.24
CA GLY A 153 6.13 4.22 23.49
C GLY A 153 4.66 3.91 23.82
N LYS A 154 3.78 4.92 23.83
CA LYS A 154 2.36 4.71 24.13
C LYS A 154 1.69 3.93 23.00
N MET A 155 0.95 2.90 23.37
CA MET A 155 0.18 2.02 22.47
C MET A 155 -1.28 1.95 22.93
N LYS A 156 -2.22 1.97 21.97
CA LYS A 156 -3.66 1.81 22.21
C LYS A 156 -4.38 1.29 20.97
N PRO A 157 -5.54 0.65 21.10
CA PRO A 157 -6.44 0.44 19.97
C PRO A 157 -6.76 1.77 19.31
N ALA A 158 -6.68 1.82 17.96
CA ALA A 158 -7.08 2.97 17.17
C ALA A 158 -8.44 2.76 16.51
N ASP A 159 -8.73 1.53 16.08
CA ASP A 159 -10.04 1.11 15.55
C ASP A 159 -10.25 -0.40 15.77
N VAL A 160 -11.52 -0.80 15.84
CA VAL A 160 -11.95 -2.20 15.92
C VAL A 160 -13.11 -2.48 14.96
N GLY A 161 -13.30 -3.76 14.61
CA GLY A 161 -14.48 -4.20 13.87
C GLY A 161 -14.32 -4.31 12.35
N ILE A 162 -13.13 -4.06 11.77
CA ILE A 162 -12.82 -4.51 10.42
C ILE A 162 -12.70 -6.03 10.48
N THR A 163 -13.34 -6.73 9.54
CA THR A 163 -13.49 -8.21 9.60
C THR A 163 -12.15 -8.93 9.62
N ALA A 164 -11.23 -8.52 8.76
CA ALA A 164 -9.86 -9.03 8.72
C ALA A 164 -8.91 -7.93 8.20
N PRO A 165 -8.57 -6.92 9.06
CA PRO A 165 -7.67 -5.85 8.65
C PRO A 165 -6.31 -6.43 8.24
N ASN A 166 -5.81 -6.07 7.06
CA ASN A 166 -4.59 -6.60 6.49
C ASN A 166 -3.67 -5.47 6.04
N GLY A 167 -3.60 -5.14 4.74
CA GLY A 167 -2.77 -4.06 4.24
C GLY A 167 -3.22 -2.69 4.75
N ILE A 168 -2.27 -1.78 4.87
CA ILE A 168 -2.49 -0.45 5.41
C ILE A 168 -1.59 0.57 4.68
N CYS A 169 -2.14 1.73 4.31
CA CYS A 169 -1.36 2.80 3.69
C CYS A 169 -1.86 4.19 4.10
N LEU A 170 -1.05 5.19 3.79
CA LEU A 170 -1.35 6.62 4.01
C LEU A 170 -1.66 7.31 2.68
N SER A 171 -2.52 8.32 2.72
CA SER A 171 -2.58 9.31 1.64
C SER A 171 -1.25 10.08 1.52
N PRO A 172 -0.98 10.74 0.38
CA PRO A 172 0.28 11.49 0.20
C PRO A 172 0.53 12.56 1.25
N ASP A 173 -0.52 13.24 1.70
CA ASP A 173 -0.46 14.27 2.76
C ASP A 173 -0.45 13.71 4.18
N GLN A 174 -0.54 12.37 4.30
CA GLN A 174 -0.61 11.64 5.57
C GLN A 174 -1.81 12.04 6.45
N GLY A 175 -2.85 12.63 5.87
CA GLY A 175 -4.08 12.99 6.55
C GLY A 175 -5.12 11.86 6.60
N THR A 176 -4.99 10.88 5.71
CA THR A 176 -5.90 9.73 5.62
C THR A 176 -5.16 8.43 5.80
N LEU A 177 -5.67 7.57 6.68
CA LEU A 177 -5.26 6.18 6.82
C LEU A 177 -6.25 5.30 6.07
N VAL A 178 -5.77 4.35 5.27
CA VAL A 178 -6.61 3.38 4.58
C VAL A 178 -6.18 1.96 4.93
N VAL A 179 -7.16 1.10 5.22
CA VAL A 179 -6.94 -0.29 5.65
C VAL A 179 -7.76 -1.22 4.76
N SER A 180 -7.13 -2.21 4.16
CA SER A 180 -7.82 -3.27 3.40
C SER A 180 -8.48 -4.27 4.35
N ASP A 181 -9.61 -4.85 3.92
CA ASP A 181 -10.26 -5.95 4.61
C ASP A 181 -10.12 -7.24 3.79
N PHE A 182 -9.29 -8.16 4.26
CA PHE A 182 -9.02 -9.41 3.56
C PHE A 182 -10.26 -10.32 3.42
N ARG A 183 -11.19 -10.25 4.37
CA ARG A 183 -12.44 -11.02 4.35
C ARG A 183 -13.66 -10.21 3.92
N GLY A 184 -13.52 -8.89 3.82
CA GLY A 184 -14.57 -7.99 3.38
C GLY A 184 -14.46 -7.62 1.90
N LYS A 185 -15.31 -6.67 1.52
CA LYS A 185 -15.34 -6.11 0.15
C LYS A 185 -14.83 -4.67 0.08
N HIS A 186 -14.54 -4.05 1.23
CA HIS A 186 -14.13 -2.66 1.30
C HIS A 186 -12.70 -2.51 1.79
N CYS A 187 -12.04 -1.44 1.35
CA CYS A 187 -11.02 -0.79 2.15
C CYS A 187 -11.67 0.32 2.97
N TRP A 188 -11.24 0.48 4.21
CA TRP A 188 -11.77 1.43 5.17
C TRP A 188 -10.88 2.65 5.27
N ALA A 189 -11.43 3.84 5.22
CA ALA A 189 -10.68 5.08 5.40
C ALA A 189 -10.99 5.74 6.74
N PHE A 190 -9.97 6.43 7.26
CA PHE A 190 -10.01 7.19 8.50
C PHE A 190 -9.29 8.51 8.31
N ARG A 191 -9.81 9.58 8.89
CA ARG A 191 -9.03 10.80 9.07
C ARG A 191 -8.08 10.62 10.25
N ILE A 192 -6.82 11.03 10.07
CA ILE A 192 -5.82 11.08 11.15
C ILE A 192 -5.90 12.46 11.79
N GLU A 193 -6.26 12.49 13.07
CA GLU A 193 -6.32 13.73 13.86
C GLU A 193 -4.92 14.20 14.27
N PRO A 194 -4.76 15.48 14.67
CA PRO A 194 -3.46 16.02 15.07
C PRO A 194 -2.74 15.26 16.19
N ASP A 195 -3.48 14.62 17.08
CA ASP A 195 -2.98 13.79 18.18
C ASP A 195 -2.73 12.32 17.81
N GLY A 196 -3.02 11.95 16.55
CA GLY A 196 -2.89 10.59 16.04
C GLY A 196 -4.10 9.70 16.29
N THR A 197 -5.20 10.21 16.83
CA THR A 197 -6.45 9.43 16.87
C THR A 197 -7.07 9.31 15.50
N LEU A 198 -7.84 8.24 15.28
CA LEU A 198 -8.57 8.01 14.03
C LEU A 198 -10.03 8.46 14.19
N ALA A 199 -10.53 9.19 13.20
CA ALA A 199 -11.91 9.67 13.14
C ALA A 199 -12.54 9.36 11.78
N HIS A 200 -13.86 9.50 11.68
CA HIS A 200 -14.61 9.40 10.43
C HIS A 200 -14.38 8.09 9.66
N LYS A 201 -14.39 6.95 10.37
CA LYS A 201 -14.36 5.63 9.72
C LYS A 201 -15.48 5.49 8.70
N GLN A 202 -15.12 5.10 7.48
CA GLN A 202 -16.11 4.86 6.43
C GLN A 202 -15.63 3.80 5.44
N PRO A 203 -16.54 3.04 4.78
CA PRO A 203 -16.19 2.25 3.61
C PRO A 203 -15.78 3.21 2.49
N TYR A 204 -14.59 3.03 1.96
CA TYR A 204 -14.01 4.00 1.02
C TYR A 204 -13.87 3.43 -0.40
N MET A 205 -13.17 2.31 -0.54
CA MET A 205 -12.98 1.64 -1.82
C MET A 205 -13.73 0.31 -1.80
N THR A 206 -14.55 0.05 -2.81
CA THR A 206 -15.22 -1.25 -2.98
C THR A 206 -14.44 -2.09 -3.97
N MET A 207 -13.80 -3.15 -3.47
CA MET A 207 -13.02 -4.08 -4.27
C MET A 207 -13.92 -5.03 -5.06
N ARG A 208 -13.50 -5.38 -6.27
CA ARG A 208 -14.16 -6.39 -7.12
C ARG A 208 -13.68 -7.79 -6.75
N ARG A 209 -14.58 -8.73 -6.84
CA ARG A 209 -14.31 -10.17 -6.65
C ARG A 209 -13.95 -10.84 -7.96
N LYS A 210 -13.20 -11.94 -7.86
CA LYS A 210 -13.03 -12.87 -8.97
C LYS A 210 -14.38 -13.51 -9.29
N PRO A 211 -14.82 -13.48 -10.56
CA PRO A 211 -16.04 -14.21 -10.95
C PRO A 211 -15.90 -15.70 -10.59
N LYS A 212 -16.92 -16.24 -9.94
CA LYS A 212 -16.99 -17.69 -9.73
C LYS A 212 -17.48 -18.39 -11.00
N PRO A 213 -17.04 -19.63 -11.28
CA PRO A 213 -17.61 -20.42 -12.36
C PRO A 213 -19.13 -20.53 -12.22
N SER A 214 -19.85 -20.56 -13.33
CA SER A 214 -21.32 -20.47 -13.43
C SER A 214 -22.11 -21.55 -12.66
N GLN A 215 -21.47 -22.61 -12.21
CA GLN A 215 -22.06 -23.66 -11.40
C GLN A 215 -22.31 -23.27 -9.93
N GLU A 216 -21.72 -22.18 -9.44
CA GLU A 216 -21.96 -21.70 -8.09
C GLU A 216 -22.81 -20.41 -8.08
N ARG A 217 -23.98 -20.44 -8.71
CA ARG A 217 -25.00 -19.38 -8.59
C ARG A 217 -25.72 -19.35 -7.24
N THR A 218 -25.22 -20.03 -6.25
CA THR A 218 -25.74 -19.90 -4.89
C THR A 218 -25.47 -18.47 -4.43
N ILE A 219 -26.53 -17.74 -4.09
CA ILE A 219 -26.44 -16.43 -3.42
C ILE A 219 -25.74 -16.68 -2.09
N LEU A 220 -24.43 -16.50 -2.08
CA LEU A 220 -23.68 -16.60 -0.84
C LEU A 220 -23.99 -15.38 0.01
N PRO A 221 -24.17 -15.53 1.32
CA PRO A 221 -24.30 -14.43 2.23
C PRO A 221 -23.17 -13.40 2.03
N GLU A 222 -23.46 -12.10 2.23
CA GLU A 222 -22.52 -10.99 1.98
C GLU A 222 -21.15 -11.15 2.64
N PHE A 223 -21.11 -11.81 3.81
CA PHE A 223 -19.89 -12.09 4.57
C PHE A 223 -19.01 -13.21 3.97
N GLN A 224 -19.49 -13.98 2.97
CA GLN A 224 -18.67 -14.94 2.23
C GLN A 224 -18.05 -14.31 0.97
N SER A 225 -18.25 -13.02 0.76
CA SER A 225 -17.79 -12.29 -0.42
C SER A 225 -16.42 -11.62 -0.23
N SER A 226 -15.41 -12.37 0.17
CA SER A 226 -14.05 -11.88 0.30
C SER A 226 -13.44 -11.47 -1.05
N CYS A 227 -12.82 -10.28 -1.11
CA CYS A 227 -12.01 -9.84 -2.24
C CYS A 227 -10.52 -10.09 -2.01
N ARG A 228 -10.16 -10.59 -0.83
CA ARG A 228 -8.78 -10.80 -0.38
C ARG A 228 -7.92 -9.56 -0.55
N GLY A 229 -8.44 -8.40 -0.12
CA GLY A 229 -7.65 -7.17 -0.07
C GLY A 229 -6.48 -7.35 0.89
N ASP A 230 -5.27 -7.37 0.36
CA ASP A 230 -4.02 -7.60 1.06
C ASP A 230 -3.17 -6.32 1.07
N GLY A 231 -1.84 -6.40 0.96
CA GLY A 231 -0.99 -5.22 0.98
C GLY A 231 -1.37 -4.13 -0.02
N MET A 232 -1.10 -2.88 0.30
CA MET A 232 -1.53 -1.73 -0.49
C MET A 232 -0.57 -0.56 -0.41
N ILE A 233 -0.62 0.33 -1.42
CA ILE A 233 0.23 1.51 -1.54
C ILE A 233 -0.52 2.64 -2.26
N THR A 234 0.00 3.87 -2.11
CA THR A 234 -0.50 5.07 -2.79
C THR A 234 0.59 5.66 -3.69
N ASP A 235 0.21 6.28 -4.80
CA ASP A 235 1.13 7.04 -5.63
C ASP A 235 1.06 8.56 -5.34
N VAL A 236 1.93 9.33 -5.99
CA VAL A 236 2.01 10.80 -5.80
C VAL A 236 0.73 11.56 -6.21
N TYR A 237 -0.18 10.94 -6.93
CA TYR A 237 -1.47 11.51 -7.31
C TYR A 237 -2.59 11.12 -6.34
N GLY A 238 -2.27 10.38 -5.26
CA GLY A 238 -3.25 9.91 -4.28
C GLY A 238 -4.09 8.71 -4.75
N ARG A 239 -3.65 8.01 -5.79
CA ARG A 239 -4.32 6.81 -6.29
C ARG A 239 -3.86 5.61 -5.48
N TYR A 240 -4.76 4.69 -5.20
CA TYR A 240 -4.52 3.53 -4.36
C TYR A 240 -4.40 2.26 -5.19
N TYR A 241 -3.45 1.43 -4.82
CA TYR A 241 -3.17 0.12 -5.42
C TYR A 241 -3.32 -0.93 -4.33
N VAL A 242 -4.22 -1.89 -4.53
CA VAL A 242 -4.54 -2.92 -3.55
C VAL A 242 -4.29 -4.29 -4.17
N ALA A 243 -3.43 -5.09 -3.54
CA ALA A 243 -3.25 -6.50 -3.89
C ALA A 243 -4.54 -7.26 -3.59
N THR A 244 -5.04 -8.03 -4.57
CA THR A 244 -6.27 -8.80 -4.45
C THR A 244 -6.18 -10.11 -5.24
N GLU A 245 -7.16 -10.99 -5.12
CA GLU A 245 -7.24 -12.22 -5.91
C GLU A 245 -7.40 -11.99 -7.43
N LEU A 246 -7.87 -10.79 -7.85
CA LEU A 246 -7.98 -10.44 -9.27
C LEU A 246 -6.68 -9.90 -9.89
N GLY A 247 -5.72 -9.53 -9.06
CA GLY A 247 -4.56 -8.75 -9.42
C GLY A 247 -4.45 -7.51 -8.54
N VAL A 248 -3.79 -6.46 -9.00
CA VAL A 248 -3.73 -5.18 -8.32
C VAL A 248 -4.94 -4.33 -8.74
N GLN A 249 -5.86 -4.11 -7.82
CA GLN A 249 -6.97 -3.21 -8.05
C GLN A 249 -6.54 -1.76 -7.83
N PHE A 250 -6.92 -0.91 -8.75
CA PHE A 250 -6.48 0.47 -8.83
C PHE A 250 -7.67 1.41 -8.64
N PHE A 251 -7.53 2.35 -7.71
CA PHE A 251 -8.58 3.29 -7.32
C PHE A 251 -8.11 4.74 -7.45
N ASP A 252 -9.01 5.63 -7.83
CA ASP A 252 -8.77 7.07 -7.82
C ASP A 252 -8.78 7.64 -6.38
N PRO A 253 -8.36 8.91 -6.17
CA PRO A 253 -8.37 9.53 -4.85
C PRO A 253 -9.75 9.72 -4.21
N THR A 254 -10.83 9.45 -4.93
CA THR A 254 -12.21 9.47 -4.40
C THR A 254 -12.69 8.09 -3.98
N GLY A 255 -11.86 7.04 -4.15
CA GLY A 255 -12.18 5.66 -3.81
C GLY A 255 -12.92 4.89 -4.90
N ARG A 256 -13.11 5.48 -6.11
CA ARG A 256 -13.70 4.76 -7.25
C ARG A 256 -12.67 3.87 -7.92
N ILE A 257 -13.11 2.65 -8.30
CA ILE A 257 -12.24 1.74 -9.03
C ILE A 257 -12.01 2.25 -10.45
N SER A 258 -10.74 2.42 -10.83
CA SER A 258 -10.31 2.84 -12.16
C SER A 258 -9.88 1.66 -13.05
N GLY A 259 -9.59 0.50 -12.46
CA GLY A 259 -9.24 -0.70 -13.19
C GLY A 259 -8.60 -1.79 -12.34
N VAL A 260 -8.17 -2.84 -13.03
CA VAL A 260 -7.42 -3.96 -12.48
C VAL A 260 -6.17 -4.17 -13.33
N ILE A 261 -5.02 -4.25 -12.69
CA ILE A 261 -3.75 -4.66 -13.33
C ILE A 261 -3.60 -6.16 -13.06
N PRO A 262 -3.78 -7.03 -14.05
CA PRO A 262 -3.64 -8.46 -13.86
C PRO A 262 -2.23 -8.81 -13.39
N GLY A 263 -2.10 -9.82 -12.54
CA GLY A 263 -0.80 -10.37 -12.21
C GLY A 263 -0.18 -11.17 -13.36
N PRO A 264 1.13 -11.46 -13.30
CA PRO A 264 1.77 -12.34 -14.26
C PRO A 264 1.09 -13.71 -14.36
N PRO A 265 1.09 -14.35 -15.53
CA PRO A 265 0.54 -15.71 -15.68
C PRO A 265 1.21 -16.72 -14.72
N GLY A 266 0.42 -17.64 -14.18
CA GLY A 266 0.92 -18.76 -13.37
C GLY A 266 1.37 -18.41 -11.94
N ILE A 267 1.14 -17.19 -11.44
CA ILE A 267 1.38 -16.87 -10.03
C ILE A 267 0.29 -17.46 -9.13
N LYS A 268 0.67 -17.79 -7.89
CA LYS A 268 -0.28 -18.31 -6.87
C LYS A 268 -1.20 -17.22 -6.30
N GLY A 269 -0.79 -15.96 -6.39
CA GLY A 269 -1.49 -14.79 -5.87
C GLY A 269 -0.52 -13.66 -5.60
N ILE A 270 -1.05 -12.49 -5.28
CA ILE A 270 -0.29 -11.30 -4.91
C ILE A 270 -0.53 -11.06 -3.42
N THR A 271 0.55 -10.98 -2.63
CA THR A 271 0.48 -10.72 -1.19
C THR A 271 0.56 -9.23 -0.87
N SER A 272 1.38 -8.49 -1.61
CA SER A 272 1.51 -7.05 -1.38
C SER A 272 2.03 -6.31 -2.61
N VAL A 273 2.00 -4.98 -2.55
CA VAL A 273 2.40 -4.07 -3.62
C VAL A 273 3.12 -2.85 -3.07
N ALA A 274 4.19 -2.42 -3.75
CA ALA A 274 4.87 -1.17 -3.42
C ALA A 274 5.57 -0.57 -4.65
N PHE A 275 5.85 0.72 -4.59
CA PHE A 275 6.71 1.38 -5.58
C PHE A 275 8.18 1.32 -5.17
N GLY A 276 9.07 1.32 -6.17
CA GLY A 276 10.52 1.35 -5.99
C GLY A 276 11.23 1.62 -7.30
N GLY A 277 12.52 1.29 -7.38
CA GLY A 277 13.36 1.56 -8.55
C GLY A 277 13.71 3.02 -8.71
N LEU A 278 14.43 3.34 -9.78
CA LEU A 278 14.84 4.71 -10.06
C LEU A 278 13.61 5.63 -10.13
N ASN A 279 13.66 6.76 -9.45
CA ASN A 279 12.57 7.75 -9.33
C ASN A 279 11.24 7.19 -8.79
N MET A 280 11.23 6.00 -8.16
CA MET A 280 10.01 5.32 -7.69
C MET A 280 9.00 5.01 -8.82
N GLU A 281 9.47 4.77 -10.05
CA GLU A 281 8.63 4.57 -11.24
C GLU A 281 8.29 3.10 -11.50
N TYR A 282 8.76 2.17 -10.69
CA TYR A 282 8.44 0.76 -10.82
C TYR A 282 7.44 0.31 -9.77
N LEU A 283 6.34 -0.26 -10.22
CA LEU A 283 5.41 -0.98 -9.37
C LEU A 283 5.94 -2.41 -9.18
N TYR A 284 6.15 -2.80 -7.93
CA TYR A 284 6.56 -4.15 -7.55
C TYR A 284 5.39 -4.88 -6.91
N ILE A 285 5.30 -6.17 -7.14
CA ILE A 285 4.38 -7.08 -6.47
C ILE A 285 5.16 -8.25 -5.85
N THR A 286 4.76 -8.61 -4.63
CA THR A 286 5.21 -9.83 -3.95
C THR A 286 4.22 -10.96 -4.25
N CYS A 287 4.71 -12.10 -4.69
CA CYS A 287 3.92 -13.20 -5.23
C CYS A 287 4.40 -14.54 -4.69
N PHE A 288 4.25 -14.80 -3.39
CA PHE A 288 4.73 -16.01 -2.73
C PHE A 288 6.23 -16.23 -2.97
N ASP A 289 6.61 -17.07 -3.92
CA ASP A 289 8.00 -17.47 -4.21
C ASP A 289 8.74 -16.49 -5.15
N LYS A 290 8.10 -15.39 -5.56
CA LYS A 290 8.63 -14.47 -6.59
C LYS A 290 8.32 -13.01 -6.30
N ILE A 291 9.17 -12.15 -6.84
CA ILE A 291 8.93 -10.71 -6.96
C ILE A 291 8.88 -10.36 -8.44
N TYR A 292 7.87 -9.60 -8.84
CA TYR A 292 7.80 -8.99 -10.18
C TYR A 292 7.80 -7.49 -10.09
N ARG A 293 8.22 -6.82 -11.16
CA ARG A 293 8.14 -5.37 -11.29
C ARG A 293 7.69 -4.98 -12.70
N MET A 294 7.05 -3.82 -12.81
CA MET A 294 6.63 -3.22 -14.06
C MET A 294 6.90 -1.71 -14.01
N LYS A 295 7.45 -1.14 -15.08
CA LYS A 295 7.62 0.30 -15.17
C LYS A 295 6.27 0.98 -15.38
N THR A 296 6.07 2.14 -14.74
CA THR A 296 4.81 2.89 -14.79
C THR A 296 5.04 4.34 -15.24
N ARG A 297 3.97 5.00 -15.66
CA ARG A 297 3.95 6.46 -15.94
C ARG A 297 3.81 7.30 -14.68
N THR A 298 3.56 6.68 -13.55
CA THR A 298 3.45 7.31 -12.25
C THR A 298 4.64 6.95 -11.37
N ARG A 299 4.68 7.49 -10.19
CA ARG A 299 5.71 7.19 -9.18
C ARG A 299 5.11 7.05 -7.80
N GLY A 300 5.75 6.25 -6.98
CA GLY A 300 5.41 6.08 -5.57
C GLY A 300 5.81 7.27 -4.71
N ILE A 301 5.32 7.24 -3.48
CA ILE A 301 5.62 8.24 -2.46
C ILE A 301 6.80 7.77 -1.62
N VAL A 302 7.71 8.69 -1.31
CA VAL A 302 8.76 8.51 -0.31
C VAL A 302 8.26 9.11 1.00
N TYR A 303 7.56 8.31 1.80
CA TYR A 303 6.92 8.79 3.05
C TYR A 303 7.92 9.37 4.07
N GLN A 304 9.17 8.96 4.04
CA GLN A 304 10.24 9.52 4.86
C GLN A 304 10.45 11.03 4.63
N ASN A 305 10.15 11.52 3.43
CA ASN A 305 10.26 12.94 3.08
C ASN A 305 9.12 13.80 3.65
N GLY A 306 8.21 13.19 4.41
CA GLY A 306 7.06 13.87 5.02
C GLY A 306 5.84 14.00 4.10
N PRO A 307 4.80 14.70 4.57
CA PRO A 307 3.58 14.91 3.83
C PRO A 307 3.80 15.62 2.49
N GLN A 308 3.13 15.17 1.45
CA GLN A 308 3.21 15.72 0.09
C GLN A 308 1.83 16.18 -0.37
N ALA A 309 1.77 17.36 -0.96
CA ALA A 309 0.54 17.81 -1.61
C ALA A 309 0.23 16.95 -2.84
N TYR A 310 -1.04 16.64 -3.06
CA TYR A 310 -1.49 15.91 -4.24
C TYR A 310 -2.77 16.54 -4.84
N PRO A 311 -2.97 16.50 -6.14
CA PRO A 311 -1.96 16.10 -7.11
C PRO A 311 -0.71 16.99 -6.99
N PRO A 312 0.48 16.46 -7.39
CA PRO A 312 1.70 17.25 -7.33
C PRO A 312 1.55 18.50 -8.19
N LYS A 313 2.05 19.63 -7.68
CA LYS A 313 2.04 20.89 -8.44
C LYS A 313 2.76 20.67 -9.77
N LYS A 314 2.15 21.09 -10.87
CA LYS A 314 2.83 21.14 -12.18
C LYS A 314 4.03 22.06 -12.03
N LYS A 315 5.22 21.56 -12.36
CA LYS A 315 6.44 22.37 -12.47
C LYS A 315 6.37 23.22 -13.73
#